data_934f85b6500d2bd7178826a6bcf76696
#
_entry.id   934f85b6500d2bd7178826a6bcf76696
#
_cell.length_a   1.000
_cell.length_b   1.000
_cell.length_c   1.000
_cell.angle_alpha   90.00
_cell.angle_beta   90.00
_cell.angle_gamma   90.00
#
_symmetry.space_group_name_H-M   'P 1'
#
loop_
_entity.id
_entity.type
_entity.pdbx_description
1 polymer ?
#
loop_
_entity_poly.entity_id
_entity_poly.type
_entity_poly.pdbx_seq_one_letter_code
_entity_poly.pdbx_strand_id
1 'polypeptide(L)'
;MGEAELYSLAAELGSDVPFLLHGATALCRGRGERIEPLPHMKLCYLIVKPAEGISTRQLFSALTPPYDKGRSEHAADAIRAGDMY
;
A
#
# COMPACT_ATOMS: atom_id res chain seq x y z
N MET A 1 23.37 10.07 7.25
CA MET A 1 22.39 10.13 6.16
C MET A 1 21.08 10.66 6.69
N GLY A 2 20.53 11.66 6.05
CA GLY A 2 19.26 12.23 6.46
C GLY A 2 18.07 11.36 6.08
N GLU A 3 16.95 11.56 6.78
CA GLU A 3 15.73 10.80 6.54
C GLU A 3 15.20 10.99 5.11
N ALA A 4 15.22 12.23 4.59
CA ALA A 4 14.79 12.50 3.23
C ALA A 4 15.64 11.76 2.19
N GLU A 5 16.94 11.62 2.42
CA GLU A 5 17.81 10.86 1.54
C GLU A 5 17.49 9.38 1.56
N LEU A 6 17.16 8.83 2.74
CA LEU A 6 16.76 7.44 2.86
C LEU A 6 15.48 7.15 2.05
N TYR A 7 14.48 8.01 2.16
CA TYR A 7 13.24 7.84 1.40
C TYR A 7 13.46 7.99 -0.10
N SER A 8 14.33 8.89 -0.49
CA SER A 8 14.68 9.09 -1.89
C SER A 8 15.35 7.85 -2.48
N LEU A 9 16.32 7.28 -1.76
CA LEU A 9 16.96 6.03 -2.17
C LEU A 9 15.99 4.86 -2.18
N ALA A 10 15.11 4.80 -1.20
CA ALA A 10 14.09 3.76 -1.12
C ALA A 10 13.17 3.79 -2.35
N ALA A 11 12.76 4.98 -2.77
CA ALA A 11 11.91 5.15 -3.95
C ALA A 11 12.60 4.70 -5.25
N GLU A 12 13.92 4.83 -5.31
CA GLU A 12 14.70 4.33 -6.46
C GLU A 12 14.75 2.80 -6.49
N LEU A 13 14.74 2.15 -5.33
CA LEU A 13 14.76 0.71 -5.23
C LEU A 13 13.42 0.07 -5.62
N GLY A 14 12.34 0.73 -5.32
CA GLY A 14 11.01 0.25 -5.67
C GLY A 14 9.93 1.14 -5.09
N SER A 15 8.74 1.09 -5.68
CA SER A 15 7.62 1.95 -5.29
C SER A 15 7.13 1.69 -3.87
N ASP A 16 7.22 0.45 -3.40
CA ASP A 16 6.73 0.07 -2.07
C ASP A 16 7.78 0.19 -0.97
N VAL A 17 9.05 0.41 -1.33
CA VAL A 17 10.13 0.46 -0.34
C VAL A 17 9.99 1.64 0.62
N PRO A 18 9.58 2.85 0.18
CA PRO A 18 9.33 3.95 1.13
C PRO A 18 8.32 3.60 2.21
N PHE A 19 7.25 2.90 1.88
CA PHE A 19 6.28 2.45 2.86
C PHE A 19 6.91 1.48 3.87
N LEU A 20 7.76 0.58 3.41
CA LEU A 20 8.45 -0.38 4.30
C LEU A 20 9.37 0.33 5.30
N LEU A 21 9.98 1.46 4.90
CA LEU A 21 10.73 2.31 5.82
C LEU A 21 9.83 2.96 6.86
N HIS A 22 8.66 3.44 6.42
CA HIS A 22 7.69 4.08 7.29
C HIS A 22 7.10 3.09 8.28
N GLY A 23 6.66 1.93 7.78
CA GLY A 23 5.98 0.93 8.60
C GLY A 23 4.57 1.32 8.97
N ALA A 24 3.97 0.58 9.88
CA ALA A 24 2.62 0.80 10.42
C ALA A 24 1.54 0.88 9.31
N THR A 25 0.52 1.70 9.53
CA THR A 25 -0.61 1.84 8.61
C THR A 25 -0.55 3.17 7.90
N ALA A 26 -0.78 3.18 6.59
CA ALA A 26 -0.70 4.40 5.81
C ALA A 26 -1.54 4.30 4.54
N LEU A 27 -1.94 5.47 4.04
CA LEU A 27 -2.49 5.60 2.68
C LEU A 27 -1.35 6.00 1.77
N CYS A 28 -1.09 5.21 0.74
CA CYS A 28 -0.02 5.46 -0.21
C CYS A 28 -0.59 5.98 -1.52
N ARG A 29 0.02 7.04 -2.05
CA ARG A 29 -0.40 7.69 -3.30
C ARG A 29 0.75 7.71 -4.30
N GLY A 30 0.46 8.15 -5.51
CA GLY A 30 1.43 8.15 -6.59
C GLY A 30 1.73 6.73 -7.03
N ARG A 31 3.02 6.36 -7.08
CA ARG A 31 3.44 4.97 -7.33
C ARG A 31 3.49 4.14 -6.05
N GLY A 32 3.10 4.74 -4.92
CA GLY A 32 3.20 4.18 -3.58
C GLY A 32 4.23 4.87 -2.70
N GLU A 33 4.95 5.87 -3.24
CA GLU A 33 6.00 6.59 -2.50
C GLU A 33 5.47 7.73 -1.65
N ARG A 34 4.26 8.21 -1.92
CA ARG A 34 3.62 9.24 -1.13
C ARG A 34 2.87 8.60 0.01
N ILE A 35 3.37 8.81 1.22
CA ILE A 35 2.88 8.11 2.40
C ILE A 35 2.12 9.09 3.29
N GLU A 36 0.84 8.81 3.51
CA GLU A 36 0.01 9.52 4.46
C GLU A 36 -0.26 8.60 5.65
N PRO A 37 0.33 8.87 6.84
CA PRO A 37 0.14 8.00 7.99
C PRO A 37 -1.32 7.94 8.44
N LEU A 38 -1.76 6.74 8.82
CA LEU A 38 -3.09 6.50 9.37
C LEU A 38 -2.97 5.90 10.77
N PRO A 39 -4.04 6.02 11.60
CA PRO A 39 -4.05 5.38 12.91
C PRO A 39 -3.86 3.87 12.78
N HIS A 40 -3.03 3.32 13.65
CA HIS A 40 -2.80 1.87 13.66
C HIS A 40 -3.96 1.16 14.34
N MET A 41 -4.45 0.09 13.70
CA MET A 41 -5.47 -0.79 14.26
C MET A 41 -4.91 -2.18 14.42
N LYS A 42 -5.16 -2.79 15.58
CA LYS A 42 -4.84 -4.21 15.78
C LYS A 42 -5.89 -5.04 15.07
N LEU A 43 -5.46 -5.79 14.08
CA LEU A 43 -6.35 -6.65 13.29
C LEU A 43 -5.83 -8.08 13.30
N CYS A 44 -6.76 -9.03 13.34
CA CYS A 44 -6.44 -10.43 13.17
C CYS A 44 -6.87 -10.87 11.77
N TYR A 45 -5.98 -11.56 11.08
CA TYR A 45 -6.22 -11.97 9.69
C TYR A 45 -6.18 -13.47 9.54
N LEU A 46 -7.02 -13.97 8.68
CA LEU A 46 -6.86 -15.33 8.14
C LEU A 46 -6.29 -15.19 6.74
N ILE A 47 -5.11 -15.72 6.52
CA ILE A 47 -4.45 -15.64 5.22
C ILE A 47 -4.57 -16.98 4.52
N VAL A 48 -5.14 -16.96 3.33
CA VAL A 48 -5.27 -18.16 2.48
C VAL A 48 -4.44 -17.94 1.23
N LYS A 49 -3.43 -18.79 1.05
CA LYS A 49 -2.56 -18.71 -0.12
C LYS A 49 -2.69 -20.02 -0.90
N PRO A 50 -3.17 -19.97 -2.16
CA PRO A 50 -3.18 -21.15 -3.03
C PRO A 50 -1.77 -21.66 -3.31
N ALA A 51 -1.65 -22.92 -3.70
CA ALA A 51 -0.37 -23.51 -4.06
C ALA A 51 0.24 -22.84 -5.30
N GLU A 52 -0.62 -22.36 -6.21
CA GLU A 52 -0.17 -21.66 -7.41
C GLU A 52 0.01 -20.18 -7.13
N GLY A 53 1.17 -19.65 -7.49
CA GLY A 53 1.45 -18.23 -7.41
C GLY A 53 1.02 -17.52 -8.69
N ILE A 54 0.75 -16.20 -8.57
CA ILE A 54 0.43 -15.34 -9.71
C ILE A 54 1.56 -14.32 -9.84
N SER A 55 2.16 -14.23 -11.02
CA SER A 55 3.15 -13.21 -11.31
C SER A 55 2.49 -11.84 -11.31
N THR A 56 3.05 -10.89 -10.56
CA THR A 56 2.59 -9.49 -10.55
C THR A 56 2.57 -8.92 -11.96
N ARG A 57 3.61 -9.23 -12.75
CA ARG A 57 3.71 -8.77 -14.13
C ARG A 57 2.56 -9.30 -14.99
N GLN A 58 2.24 -10.57 -14.86
CA GLN A 58 1.13 -11.17 -15.61
C GLN A 58 -0.21 -10.55 -15.19
N LEU A 59 -0.39 -10.34 -13.90
CA LEU A 59 -1.62 -9.74 -13.39
C LEU A 59 -1.83 -8.34 -13.94
N PHE A 60 -0.81 -7.48 -13.89
CA PHE A 60 -0.90 -6.13 -14.42
C PHE A 60 -1.08 -6.12 -15.94
N SER A 61 -0.47 -7.07 -16.65
CA SER A 61 -0.65 -7.18 -18.10
C SER A 61 -2.09 -7.50 -18.50
N ALA A 62 -2.84 -8.16 -17.63
CA ALA A 62 -4.23 -8.51 -17.88
C ALA A 62 -5.20 -7.36 -17.64
N LEU A 63 -4.75 -6.28 -16.98
CA LEU A 63 -5.60 -5.12 -16.71
C LEU A 63 -5.79 -4.29 -17.95
N THR A 64 -7.02 -3.84 -18.18
CA THR A 64 -7.36 -2.95 -19.30
C THR A 64 -8.04 -1.69 -18.77
N PRO A 65 -7.71 -0.50 -19.32
CA PRO A 65 -8.43 0.70 -18.93
C PRO A 65 -9.89 0.67 -19.41
N PRO A 66 -10.81 1.42 -18.76
CA PRO A 66 -10.55 2.26 -17.61
C PRO A 66 -10.42 1.45 -16.32
N TYR A 67 -9.57 1.94 -15.41
CA TYR A 67 -9.39 1.32 -14.10
C TYR A 67 -10.32 1.96 -13.09
N ASP A 68 -10.83 1.16 -12.16
CA ASP A 68 -11.58 1.68 -11.03
C ASP A 68 -10.60 2.38 -10.09
N LYS A 69 -10.71 3.68 -9.95
CA LYS A 69 -9.86 4.48 -9.06
C LYS A 69 -10.37 4.52 -7.61
N GLY A 70 -11.36 3.76 -7.38
CA GLY A 70 -12.10 3.69 -6.40
C GLY A 70 -12.12 4.08 -4.98
N ARG A 71 -11.61 3.27 -4.08
CA ARG A 71 -12.18 3.22 -2.74
C ARG A 71 -11.15 3.33 -1.62
N SER A 72 -9.91 3.65 -1.96
CA SER A 72 -8.84 3.79 -0.97
C SER A 72 -9.15 4.90 0.03
N GLU A 73 -9.77 5.99 -0.42
CA GLU A 73 -10.18 7.08 0.47
C GLU A 73 -11.24 6.62 1.46
N HIS A 74 -12.20 5.82 1.01
CA HIS A 74 -13.23 5.26 1.89
C HIS A 74 -12.61 4.35 2.94
N ALA A 75 -11.65 3.51 2.54
CA ALA A 75 -10.94 2.65 3.46
C ALA A 75 -10.15 3.47 4.49
N ALA A 76 -9.47 4.52 4.03
CA ALA A 76 -8.72 5.42 4.92
C ALA A 76 -9.63 6.11 5.93
N ASP A 77 -10.80 6.58 5.49
CA ASP A 77 -11.77 7.23 6.36
C ASP A 77 -12.30 6.25 7.41
N ALA A 78 -12.57 5.01 7.03
CA ALA A 78 -12.99 3.97 7.95
C ALA A 78 -11.93 3.70 9.02
N ILE A 79 -10.66 3.64 8.62
CA ILE A 79 -9.55 3.45 9.54
C ILE A 79 -9.43 4.62 10.51
N ARG A 80 -9.56 5.87 10.03
CA ARG A 80 -9.52 7.07 10.87
C ARG A 80 -10.66 7.09 11.90
N ALA A 81 -11.82 6.58 11.51
CA ALA A 81 -12.97 6.48 12.38
C ALA A 81 -12.92 5.29 13.34
N GLY A 82 -11.97 4.38 13.15
CA GLY A 82 -11.88 3.15 13.94
C GLY A 82 -12.94 2.13 13.58
N ASP A 83 -13.56 2.27 12.42
CA ASP A 83 -14.63 1.38 11.93
C ASP A 83 -14.03 0.22 11.18
N MET A 84 -14.28 -1.00 11.68
CA MET A 84 -13.74 -2.22 11.09
C MET A 84 -14.75 -2.99 10.22
N TYR A 85 -15.99 -2.53 10.17
CA TYR A 85 -17.05 -3.24 9.46
C TYR A 85 -17.84 -2.33 8.54
#